data_4b5b37cb499ca9e6b8b975e07fa60517
#
_entry.id   4b5b37cb499ca9e6b8b975e07fa60517
#
_cell.length_a   1.000
_cell.length_b   1.000
_cell.length_c   1.000
_cell.angle_alpha   90.00
_cell.angle_beta   90.00
_cell.angle_gamma   90.00
#
_symmetry.space_group_name_H-M   'P 1'
#
loop_
_entity.id
_entity.type
_entity.pdbx_description
1 polymer ?
#
loop_
_entity_poly.entity_id
_entity_poly.type
_entity_poly.pdbx_seq_one_letter_code
_entity_poly.pdbx_strand_id
1 'polypeptide(L)'
;PMSDFAYPLHEECGVFGIYDRAGTEDVAAAAYSALYALQHRGQESCGIAVNDDGVIQGHRDLGLVNEVFTPAVLGSLSTPTAHMATGHVRYATAGSRVRANAQPMIVRHGRGTMALCHNGNLTNALELRRQLENEGAIFHGSSDTEVICYLITRNRLRMGSIETAISKTMDVLEGAYSLVIMSATKLIAVRDPRGYRPLCIGTLPGGGYVFASESCALDAAGATLLRDVEPGEIVIADTKTGELRSIKDHCGRPDTQMCVFEFIYFSRPDSIIEGSSVHEARKQ
;
A
#
# COMPACT_ATOMS: atom_id res chain seq x y z
N PRO A 1 -35.26 19.84 13.51
CA PRO A 1 -34.18 19.19 14.19
C PRO A 1 -33.06 19.06 13.19
N MET A 2 -32.01 19.86 13.37
CA MET A 2 -30.78 19.74 12.60
C MET A 2 -30.12 18.42 13.07
N SER A 3 -30.11 17.43 12.20
CA SER A 3 -29.40 16.20 12.46
C SER A 3 -27.91 16.48 12.47
N ASP A 4 -27.26 16.08 13.56
CA ASP A 4 -25.82 16.15 13.77
C ASP A 4 -25.06 15.45 12.65
N PHE A 5 -24.60 16.19 11.66
CA PHE A 5 -23.52 15.78 10.77
C PHE A 5 -22.18 16.05 11.45
N ALA A 6 -21.97 15.48 12.62
CA ALA A 6 -20.64 15.28 13.14
C ALA A 6 -20.06 14.06 12.41
N TYR A 7 -19.50 14.26 11.22
CA TYR A 7 -18.54 13.29 10.69
C TYR A 7 -17.30 13.39 11.58
N PRO A 8 -17.00 12.38 12.42
CA PRO A 8 -15.74 12.39 13.14
C PRO A 8 -14.60 12.46 12.13
N LEU A 9 -13.56 13.24 12.45
CA LEU A 9 -12.32 13.20 11.70
C LEU A 9 -11.81 11.75 11.73
N HIS A 10 -11.68 11.14 10.56
CA HIS A 10 -11.25 9.75 10.44
C HIS A 10 -9.76 9.71 10.14
N GLU A 11 -9.06 8.78 10.78
CA GLU A 11 -7.69 8.42 10.45
C GLU A 11 -7.65 7.75 9.06
N GLU A 12 -6.47 7.68 8.46
CA GLU A 12 -6.27 7.13 7.13
C GLU A 12 -5.28 5.99 7.18
N CYS A 13 -5.47 4.99 6.33
CA CYS A 13 -4.60 3.82 6.25
C CYS A 13 -3.13 4.18 5.99
N GLY A 14 -2.22 3.27 6.37
CA GLY A 14 -0.81 3.32 6.00
C GLY A 14 -0.39 2.08 5.21
N VAL A 15 0.36 2.30 4.13
CA VAL A 15 0.95 1.24 3.30
C VAL A 15 2.47 1.25 3.41
N PHE A 16 3.05 0.07 3.29
CA PHE A 16 4.49 -0.15 3.33
C PHE A 16 4.89 -1.28 2.39
N GLY A 17 6.09 -1.18 1.82
CA GLY A 17 6.73 -2.25 1.07
C GLY A 17 8.23 -2.11 1.09
N ILE A 18 8.94 -3.22 1.19
CA ILE A 18 10.39 -3.28 1.19
C ILE A 18 10.89 -4.35 0.22
N TYR A 19 11.90 -4.03 -0.55
CA TYR A 19 12.75 -4.96 -1.29
C TYR A 19 14.19 -4.74 -0.87
N ASP A 20 14.77 -5.69 -0.18
CA ASP A 20 16.20 -5.74 0.16
C ASP A 20 16.95 -6.54 -0.89
N ARG A 21 17.75 -5.85 -1.70
CA ARG A 21 18.57 -6.47 -2.75
C ARG A 21 19.73 -7.26 -2.19
N ALA A 22 20.30 -6.79 -1.08
CA ALA A 22 21.48 -7.42 -0.48
C ALA A 22 21.13 -8.70 0.28
N GLY A 23 19.87 -8.84 0.72
CA GLY A 23 19.43 -9.96 1.56
C GLY A 23 20.06 -9.93 2.97
N THR A 24 20.34 -8.73 3.47
CA THR A 24 20.94 -8.51 4.79
C THR A 24 19.93 -8.12 5.84
N GLU A 25 18.74 -7.68 5.42
CA GLU A 25 17.68 -7.24 6.30
C GLU A 25 16.66 -8.34 6.57
N ASP A 26 16.18 -8.43 7.80
CA ASP A 26 14.94 -9.15 8.10
C ASP A 26 13.76 -8.28 7.63
N VAL A 27 13.27 -8.53 6.42
CA VAL A 27 12.20 -7.73 5.80
C VAL A 27 10.88 -7.80 6.57
N ALA A 28 10.63 -8.87 7.34
CA ALA A 28 9.47 -8.97 8.21
C ALA A 28 9.60 -8.04 9.43
N ALA A 29 10.79 -8.02 10.05
CA ALA A 29 11.09 -7.12 11.17
C ALA A 29 11.11 -5.65 10.72
N ALA A 30 11.66 -5.35 9.54
CA ALA A 30 11.62 -4.02 8.95
C ALA A 30 10.16 -3.56 8.68
N ALA A 31 9.32 -4.44 8.12
CA ALA A 31 7.91 -4.16 7.92
C ALA A 31 7.17 -3.92 9.25
N TYR A 32 7.45 -4.72 10.28
CA TYR A 32 6.89 -4.50 11.61
C TYR A 32 7.25 -3.10 12.15
N SER A 33 8.52 -2.72 12.10
CA SER A 33 9.01 -1.42 12.59
C SER A 33 8.36 -0.25 11.84
N ALA A 34 8.26 -0.37 10.51
CA ALA A 34 7.62 0.62 9.67
C ALA A 34 6.11 0.74 9.94
N LEU A 35 5.40 -0.37 10.11
CA LEU A 35 3.97 -0.35 10.47
C LEU A 35 3.74 0.22 11.86
N TYR A 36 4.64 -0.04 12.81
CA TYR A 36 4.59 0.58 14.13
C TYR A 36 4.76 2.11 14.03
N ALA A 37 5.66 2.59 13.16
CA ALA A 37 5.82 4.01 12.87
C ALA A 37 4.58 4.62 12.19
N LEU A 38 3.82 3.83 11.42
CA LEU A 38 2.57 4.22 10.75
C LEU A 38 1.31 3.97 11.58
N GLN A 39 1.42 3.48 12.83
CA GLN A 39 0.26 3.07 13.64
C GLN A 39 -0.76 4.21 13.87
N HIS A 40 -0.31 5.46 13.87
CA HIS A 40 -1.18 6.64 13.98
C HIS A 40 -2.17 6.75 12.81
N ARG A 41 -1.88 6.16 11.65
CA ARG A 41 -2.75 6.15 10.47
C ARG A 41 -3.85 5.09 10.53
N GLY A 42 -3.66 4.01 11.29
CA GLY A 42 -4.64 2.94 11.36
C GLY A 42 -4.51 2.07 12.60
N GLN A 43 -5.61 1.93 13.36
CA GLN A 43 -5.63 1.23 14.65
C GLN A 43 -6.64 0.08 14.69
N GLU A 44 -7.28 -0.23 13.57
CA GLU A 44 -8.34 -1.25 13.51
C GLU A 44 -7.80 -2.64 13.22
N SER A 45 -6.94 -2.72 12.22
CA SER A 45 -6.29 -3.98 11.82
C SER A 45 -4.94 -3.69 11.18
N CYS A 46 -4.09 -4.70 11.15
CA CYS A 46 -2.81 -4.63 10.47
C CYS A 46 -2.45 -5.99 9.86
N GLY A 47 -1.47 -5.98 8.98
CA GLY A 47 -0.98 -7.20 8.37
C GLY A 47 0.36 -7.00 7.68
N ILE A 48 1.11 -8.09 7.55
CA ILE A 48 2.37 -8.20 6.83
C ILE A 48 2.30 -9.42 5.93
N ALA A 49 2.72 -9.26 4.69
CA ALA A 49 2.99 -10.36 3.77
C ALA A 49 4.46 -10.34 3.37
N VAL A 50 5.06 -11.51 3.29
CA VAL A 50 6.47 -11.72 2.95
C VAL A 50 6.57 -12.61 1.73
N ASN A 51 7.51 -12.32 0.86
CA ASN A 51 7.85 -13.15 -0.29
C ASN A 51 9.15 -13.92 0.00
N ASP A 52 8.99 -15.19 0.20
CA ASP A 52 10.07 -16.15 0.41
C ASP A 52 10.30 -16.95 -0.87
N ASP A 53 11.30 -16.56 -1.66
CA ASP A 53 11.66 -17.18 -2.95
C ASP A 53 10.45 -17.40 -3.89
N GLY A 54 9.59 -16.38 -4.01
CA GLY A 54 8.41 -16.42 -4.87
C GLY A 54 7.15 -16.97 -4.21
N VAL A 55 7.24 -17.50 -3.00
CA VAL A 55 6.10 -17.93 -2.19
C VAL A 55 5.66 -16.79 -1.28
N ILE A 56 4.46 -16.26 -1.53
CA ILE A 56 3.89 -15.19 -0.71
C ILE A 56 3.05 -15.80 0.41
N GLN A 57 3.45 -15.50 1.64
CA GLN A 57 2.73 -15.83 2.87
C GLN A 57 2.53 -14.57 3.71
N GLY A 58 1.56 -14.56 4.59
CA GLY A 58 1.31 -13.39 5.44
C GLY A 58 0.41 -13.68 6.62
N HIS A 59 0.45 -12.76 7.55
CA HIS A 59 -0.44 -12.73 8.71
C HIS A 59 -1.14 -11.36 8.78
N ARG A 60 -2.43 -11.36 9.08
CA ARG A 60 -3.24 -10.15 9.26
C ARG A 60 -4.36 -10.42 10.24
N ASP A 61 -4.63 -9.45 11.11
CA ASP A 61 -5.72 -9.56 12.08
C ASP A 61 -6.22 -8.17 12.53
N LEU A 62 -7.29 -8.17 13.31
CA LEU A 62 -7.79 -7.00 14.03
C LEU A 62 -6.88 -6.70 15.21
N GLY A 63 -6.58 -5.43 15.45
CA GLY A 63 -5.76 -4.96 16.55
C GLY A 63 -4.57 -4.11 16.12
N LEU A 64 -3.81 -3.67 17.09
CA LEU A 64 -2.59 -2.87 16.91
C LEU A 64 -1.43 -3.76 16.44
N VAL A 65 -0.42 -3.14 15.84
CA VAL A 65 0.75 -3.86 15.27
C VAL A 65 1.43 -4.73 16.34
N ASN A 66 1.63 -4.22 17.53
CA ASN A 66 2.27 -4.95 18.64
C ASN A 66 1.37 -6.04 19.27
N GLU A 67 0.07 -5.99 19.06
CA GLU A 67 -0.89 -7.01 19.50
C GLU A 67 -0.96 -8.16 18.50
N VAL A 68 -1.02 -7.83 17.21
CA VAL A 68 -1.15 -8.82 16.11
C VAL A 68 0.18 -9.53 15.87
N PHE A 69 1.30 -8.80 15.86
CA PHE A 69 2.61 -9.36 15.57
C PHE A 69 3.39 -9.68 16.86
N THR A 70 2.95 -10.74 17.55
CA THR A 70 3.74 -11.31 18.65
C THR A 70 5.08 -11.84 18.14
N PRO A 71 6.11 -12.04 19.01
CA PRO A 71 7.40 -12.60 18.59
C PRO A 71 7.27 -13.93 17.83
N ALA A 72 6.30 -14.78 18.18
CA ALA A 72 6.06 -16.04 17.52
C ALA A 72 5.49 -15.85 16.09
N VAL A 73 4.54 -14.93 15.92
CA VAL A 73 3.96 -14.60 14.60
C VAL A 73 5.02 -13.97 13.72
N LEU A 74 5.76 -12.98 14.22
CA LEU A 74 6.80 -12.32 13.47
C LEU A 74 7.91 -13.31 13.07
N GLY A 75 8.36 -14.16 13.99
CA GLY A 75 9.34 -15.20 13.71
C GLY A 75 8.89 -16.22 12.67
N SER A 76 7.59 -16.46 12.52
CA SER A 76 7.06 -17.33 11.46
C SER A 76 7.12 -16.71 10.05
N LEU A 77 7.24 -15.38 9.95
CA LEU A 77 7.38 -14.63 8.71
C LEU A 77 8.85 -14.33 8.37
N SER A 78 9.73 -14.33 9.36
CA SER A 78 11.17 -14.07 9.19
C SER A 78 11.85 -15.31 8.65
N THR A 79 12.28 -15.26 7.39
CA THR A 79 13.04 -16.35 6.74
C THR A 79 14.29 -15.77 6.09
N PRO A 80 15.41 -16.52 6.06
CA PRO A 80 16.68 -16.03 5.49
C PRO A 80 16.63 -15.76 3.98
N THR A 81 15.64 -16.32 3.30
CA THR A 81 15.45 -16.24 1.85
C THR A 81 14.40 -15.20 1.44
N ALA A 82 13.78 -14.55 2.43
CA ALA A 82 12.81 -13.49 2.16
C ALA A 82 13.51 -12.16 1.86
N HIS A 83 13.28 -11.63 0.68
CA HIS A 83 13.86 -10.35 0.22
C HIS A 83 12.82 -9.24 0.01
N MET A 84 11.54 -9.56 0.11
CA MET A 84 10.45 -8.59 -0.03
C MET A 84 9.39 -8.79 1.05
N ALA A 85 8.86 -7.68 1.54
CA ALA A 85 7.65 -7.68 2.35
C ALA A 85 6.76 -6.50 1.98
N THR A 86 5.46 -6.63 2.26
CA THR A 86 4.51 -5.52 2.22
C THR A 86 3.63 -5.54 3.46
N GLY A 87 3.23 -4.38 3.94
CA GLY A 87 2.47 -4.24 5.16
C GLY A 87 1.43 -3.13 5.10
N HIS A 88 0.47 -3.23 5.99
CA HIS A 88 -0.67 -2.32 6.06
C HIS A 88 -1.13 -2.11 7.49
N VAL A 89 -1.47 -0.86 7.83
CA VAL A 89 -2.29 -0.49 8.98
C VAL A 89 -3.60 0.11 8.49
N ARG A 90 -4.72 -0.37 9.01
CA ARG A 90 -6.04 -0.02 8.51
C ARG A 90 -6.81 0.83 9.50
N TYR A 91 -7.44 1.86 8.94
CA TYR A 91 -8.61 2.52 9.50
C TYR A 91 -9.81 2.28 8.57
N ALA A 92 -10.99 1.98 9.12
CA ALA A 92 -12.16 1.66 8.31
C ALA A 92 -12.80 2.92 7.74
N THR A 93 -12.39 3.33 6.54
CA THR A 93 -13.05 4.36 5.74
C THR A 93 -14.15 3.76 4.88
N ALA A 94 -13.91 2.58 4.32
CA ALA A 94 -14.86 1.81 3.53
C ALA A 94 -14.91 0.36 4.00
N GLY A 95 -16.13 -0.18 4.12
CA GLY A 95 -16.38 -1.55 4.56
C GLY A 95 -16.43 -1.73 6.07
N SER A 96 -16.98 -2.88 6.49
CA SER A 96 -17.15 -3.23 7.89
C SER A 96 -15.84 -3.57 8.59
N ARG A 97 -15.83 -3.42 9.92
CA ARG A 97 -14.72 -3.80 10.80
C ARG A 97 -14.67 -5.33 10.96
N VAL A 98 -14.19 -6.01 9.94
CA VAL A 98 -14.06 -7.46 9.92
C VAL A 98 -12.68 -7.87 9.42
N ARG A 99 -12.18 -9.01 9.90
CA ARG A 99 -10.88 -9.56 9.50
C ARG A 99 -10.75 -9.77 7.99
N ALA A 100 -11.86 -10.04 7.28
CA ALA A 100 -11.85 -10.19 5.82
C ALA A 100 -11.35 -8.95 5.08
N ASN A 101 -11.56 -7.75 5.65
CA ASN A 101 -11.12 -6.47 5.09
C ASN A 101 -9.68 -6.08 5.51
N ALA A 102 -9.05 -6.82 6.44
CA ALA A 102 -7.66 -6.57 6.81
C ALA A 102 -6.73 -6.83 5.62
N GLN A 103 -5.69 -6.03 5.49
CA GLN A 103 -4.72 -6.08 4.40
C GLN A 103 -3.32 -6.42 4.96
N PRO A 104 -2.39 -6.93 4.13
CA PRO A 104 -2.43 -7.11 2.67
C PRO A 104 -3.46 -8.13 2.22
N MET A 105 -4.11 -7.87 1.07
CA MET A 105 -4.94 -8.86 0.40
C MET A 105 -4.05 -9.78 -0.45
N ILE A 106 -3.96 -11.05 -0.08
CA ILE A 106 -3.18 -12.05 -0.82
C ILE A 106 -4.13 -12.78 -1.77
N VAL A 107 -3.86 -12.66 -3.07
CA VAL A 107 -4.68 -13.22 -4.15
C VAL A 107 -3.85 -14.18 -4.97
N ARG A 108 -4.35 -15.40 -5.17
CA ARG A 108 -3.76 -16.42 -6.06
C ARG A 108 -4.58 -16.53 -7.33
N HIS A 109 -3.89 -16.51 -8.46
CA HIS A 109 -4.52 -16.64 -9.78
C HIS A 109 -3.62 -17.39 -10.75
N GLY A 110 -4.10 -17.71 -11.95
CA GLY A 110 -3.38 -18.55 -12.92
C GLY A 110 -2.03 -18.01 -13.43
N ARG A 111 -1.67 -16.76 -13.09
CA ARG A 111 -0.37 -16.13 -13.42
C ARG A 111 0.52 -15.92 -12.19
N GLY A 112 0.15 -16.45 -11.03
CA GLY A 112 0.93 -16.35 -9.79
C GLY A 112 0.14 -15.80 -8.61
N THR A 113 0.86 -15.37 -7.59
CA THR A 113 0.31 -14.77 -6.37
C THR A 113 0.71 -13.31 -6.30
N MET A 114 -0.18 -12.46 -5.79
CA MET A 114 0.13 -11.10 -5.41
C MET A 114 -0.40 -10.78 -4.01
N ALA A 115 0.27 -9.87 -3.31
CA ALA A 115 -0.22 -9.21 -2.11
C ALA A 115 -0.41 -7.73 -2.39
N LEU A 116 -1.53 -7.15 -1.98
CA LEU A 116 -1.89 -5.76 -2.27
C LEU A 116 -2.29 -5.03 -0.99
N CYS A 117 -1.70 -3.86 -0.79
CA CYS A 117 -2.04 -2.87 0.23
C CYS A 117 -2.60 -1.61 -0.44
N HIS A 118 -3.65 -1.03 0.13
CA HIS A 118 -4.33 0.15 -0.39
C HIS A 118 -4.56 1.17 0.72
N ASN A 119 -4.12 2.39 0.49
CA ASN A 119 -4.49 3.58 1.25
C ASN A 119 -5.32 4.49 0.35
N GLY A 120 -6.56 4.71 0.70
CA GLY A 120 -7.49 5.56 -0.03
C GLY A 120 -8.92 5.03 -0.02
N ASN A 121 -9.73 5.59 -0.92
CA ASN A 121 -11.12 5.20 -1.10
C ASN A 121 -11.57 5.46 -2.54
N LEU A 122 -12.13 4.45 -3.18
CA LEU A 122 -12.67 4.56 -4.53
C LEU A 122 -14.11 5.10 -4.49
N THR A 123 -14.39 6.10 -5.30
CA THR A 123 -15.73 6.68 -5.43
C THR A 123 -16.66 5.81 -6.26
N ASN A 124 -16.13 5.03 -7.20
CA ASN A 124 -16.89 4.13 -8.06
C ASN A 124 -16.81 2.63 -7.67
N ALA A 125 -16.35 2.33 -6.44
CA ALA A 125 -16.17 0.95 -5.97
C ALA A 125 -17.44 0.08 -6.10
N LEU A 126 -18.60 0.62 -5.76
CA LEU A 126 -19.87 -0.13 -5.81
C LEU A 126 -20.30 -0.47 -7.24
N GLU A 127 -20.05 0.44 -8.19
CA GLU A 127 -20.35 0.19 -9.60
C GLU A 127 -19.43 -0.89 -10.16
N LEU A 128 -18.13 -0.75 -9.95
CA LEU A 128 -17.13 -1.73 -10.37
C LEU A 128 -17.38 -3.11 -9.75
N ARG A 129 -17.76 -3.15 -8.47
CA ARG A 129 -18.12 -4.38 -7.77
C ARG A 129 -19.29 -5.09 -8.45
N ARG A 130 -20.40 -4.37 -8.74
CA ARG A 130 -21.56 -4.93 -9.43
C ARG A 130 -21.22 -5.47 -10.81
N GLN A 131 -20.36 -4.77 -11.55
CA GLN A 131 -19.90 -5.26 -12.86
C GLN A 131 -19.13 -6.57 -12.71
N LEU A 132 -18.21 -6.67 -11.74
CA LEU A 132 -17.44 -7.87 -11.48
C LEU A 132 -18.32 -9.04 -10.99
N GLU A 133 -19.30 -8.78 -10.11
CA GLU A 133 -20.27 -9.79 -9.65
C GLU A 133 -21.11 -10.36 -10.82
N ASN A 134 -21.53 -9.50 -11.76
CA ASN A 134 -22.21 -9.93 -12.98
C ASN A 134 -21.30 -10.76 -13.91
N GLU A 135 -19.98 -10.61 -13.81
CA GLU A 135 -18.99 -11.44 -14.51
C GLU A 135 -18.63 -12.72 -13.74
N GLY A 136 -19.23 -12.95 -12.56
CA GLY A 136 -19.03 -14.16 -11.74
C GLY A 136 -17.97 -13.99 -10.63
N ALA A 137 -17.53 -12.79 -10.30
CA ALA A 137 -16.64 -12.58 -9.17
C ALA A 137 -17.36 -12.84 -7.84
N ILE A 138 -16.69 -13.50 -6.91
CA ILE A 138 -17.18 -13.80 -5.56
C ILE A 138 -16.36 -13.00 -4.57
N PHE A 139 -16.98 -12.06 -3.89
CA PHE A 139 -16.33 -11.22 -2.88
C PHE A 139 -16.47 -11.83 -1.48
N HIS A 140 -15.42 -11.71 -0.69
CA HIS A 140 -15.36 -12.21 0.70
C HIS A 140 -15.49 -11.09 1.72
N GLY A 141 -15.14 -9.86 1.32
CA GLY A 141 -15.20 -8.66 2.13
C GLY A 141 -16.07 -7.58 1.50
N SER A 142 -16.10 -6.44 2.15
CA SER A 142 -16.80 -5.23 1.69
C SER A 142 -15.84 -4.11 1.28
N SER A 143 -14.53 -4.36 1.28
CA SER A 143 -13.50 -3.37 0.95
C SER A 143 -13.42 -3.13 -0.56
N ASP A 144 -13.20 -1.89 -0.96
CA ASP A 144 -12.87 -1.48 -2.32
C ASP A 144 -11.50 -2.05 -2.78
N THR A 145 -10.61 -2.36 -1.84
CA THR A 145 -9.33 -3.04 -2.12
C THR A 145 -9.54 -4.38 -2.81
N GLU A 146 -10.59 -5.12 -2.46
CA GLU A 146 -10.92 -6.40 -3.11
C GLU A 146 -11.35 -6.19 -4.56
N VAL A 147 -12.06 -5.09 -4.85
CA VAL A 147 -12.40 -4.68 -6.22
C VAL A 147 -11.13 -4.42 -7.05
N ILE A 148 -10.16 -3.69 -6.49
CA ILE A 148 -8.86 -3.45 -7.13
C ILE A 148 -8.14 -4.78 -7.43
N CYS A 149 -8.12 -5.70 -6.47
CA CYS A 149 -7.52 -7.03 -6.65
C CYS A 149 -8.15 -7.81 -7.82
N TYR A 150 -9.48 -7.81 -7.92
CA TYR A 150 -10.18 -8.46 -9.02
C TYR A 150 -9.88 -7.82 -10.37
N LEU A 151 -9.89 -6.50 -10.46
CA LEU A 151 -9.59 -5.77 -11.70
C LEU A 151 -8.16 -6.05 -12.19
N ILE A 152 -7.16 -5.97 -11.30
CA ILE A 152 -5.77 -6.28 -11.64
C ILE A 152 -5.65 -7.74 -12.09
N THR A 153 -6.26 -8.68 -11.36
CA THR A 153 -6.26 -10.11 -11.70
C THR A 153 -6.89 -10.36 -13.06
N ARG A 154 -8.08 -9.81 -13.32
CA ARG A 154 -8.78 -9.91 -14.61
C ARG A 154 -7.91 -9.41 -15.76
N ASN A 155 -7.33 -8.23 -15.60
CA ASN A 155 -6.45 -7.63 -16.61
C ASN A 155 -5.16 -8.46 -16.76
N ARG A 156 -4.58 -8.97 -15.66
CA ARG A 156 -3.36 -9.79 -15.68
C ARG A 156 -3.54 -11.11 -16.43
N LEU A 157 -4.71 -11.72 -16.35
CA LEU A 157 -5.04 -12.95 -17.09
C LEU A 157 -5.14 -12.70 -18.61
N ARG A 158 -5.58 -11.49 -19.01
CA ARG A 158 -5.75 -11.07 -20.41
C ARG A 158 -4.48 -10.49 -21.03
N MET A 159 -3.60 -9.93 -20.19
CA MET A 159 -2.41 -9.18 -20.62
C MET A 159 -1.11 -9.87 -20.23
N GLY A 160 -0.02 -9.54 -20.92
CA GLY A 160 1.28 -10.20 -20.73
C GLY A 160 1.96 -9.89 -19.42
N SER A 161 1.84 -8.65 -18.88
CA SER A 161 2.58 -8.20 -17.70
C SER A 161 1.67 -7.68 -16.59
N ILE A 162 2.17 -7.69 -15.35
CA ILE A 162 1.44 -7.13 -14.20
C ILE A 162 1.38 -5.61 -14.32
N GLU A 163 2.39 -4.98 -14.85
CA GLU A 163 2.47 -3.53 -15.03
C GLU A 163 1.39 -3.03 -16.00
N THR A 164 1.24 -3.71 -17.14
CA THR A 164 0.18 -3.39 -18.10
C THR A 164 -1.21 -3.64 -17.50
N ALA A 165 -1.35 -4.69 -16.67
CA ALA A 165 -2.61 -4.97 -15.96
C ALA A 165 -2.96 -3.86 -14.95
N ILE A 166 -1.97 -3.36 -14.21
CA ILE A 166 -2.14 -2.24 -13.29
C ILE A 166 -2.50 -0.96 -14.06
N SER A 167 -1.73 -0.61 -15.10
CA SER A 167 -2.00 0.56 -15.94
C SER A 167 -3.44 0.54 -16.49
N LYS A 168 -3.88 -0.62 -17.00
CA LYS A 168 -5.27 -0.79 -17.47
C LYS A 168 -6.32 -0.75 -16.36
N THR A 169 -5.95 -1.10 -15.15
CA THR A 169 -6.84 -0.96 -13.98
C THR A 169 -6.99 0.51 -13.63
N MET A 170 -5.92 1.30 -13.67
CA MET A 170 -5.97 2.74 -13.42
C MET A 170 -6.90 3.50 -14.39
N ASP A 171 -7.10 3.01 -15.62
CA ASP A 171 -8.03 3.61 -16.59
C ASP A 171 -9.49 3.67 -16.08
N VAL A 172 -9.86 2.81 -15.14
CA VAL A 172 -11.25 2.68 -14.67
C VAL A 172 -11.44 3.01 -13.19
N LEU A 173 -10.35 3.17 -12.43
CA LEU A 173 -10.44 3.54 -11.02
C LEU A 173 -10.71 5.05 -10.87
N GLU A 174 -11.69 5.39 -10.03
CA GLU A 174 -11.99 6.76 -9.63
C GLU A 174 -11.88 6.91 -8.11
N GLY A 175 -11.27 8.01 -7.67
CA GLY A 175 -11.06 8.32 -6.25
C GLY A 175 -9.58 8.32 -5.87
N ALA A 176 -9.34 8.19 -4.56
CA ALA A 176 -8.01 8.21 -3.97
C ALA A 176 -7.46 6.79 -3.85
N TYR A 177 -6.22 6.56 -4.32
CA TYR A 177 -5.51 5.31 -4.07
C TYR A 177 -3.99 5.47 -4.11
N SER A 178 -3.35 5.04 -3.04
CA SER A 178 -1.93 4.72 -3.02
C SER A 178 -1.79 3.23 -2.75
N LEU A 179 -1.17 2.50 -3.68
CA LEU A 179 -1.07 1.05 -3.62
C LEU A 179 0.38 0.62 -3.45
N VAL A 180 0.59 -0.41 -2.64
CA VAL A 180 1.83 -1.20 -2.66
C VAL A 180 1.45 -2.64 -3.00
N ILE A 181 2.03 -3.15 -4.08
CA ILE A 181 1.73 -4.47 -4.64
C ILE A 181 3.01 -5.29 -4.70
N MET A 182 2.98 -6.47 -4.12
CA MET A 182 4.07 -7.43 -4.16
C MET A 182 3.66 -8.64 -5.00
N SER A 183 4.47 -8.98 -5.98
CA SER A 183 4.37 -10.24 -6.75
C SER A 183 5.58 -11.13 -6.46
N ALA A 184 5.69 -12.27 -7.11
CA ALA A 184 6.83 -13.16 -6.93
C ALA A 184 8.20 -12.51 -7.24
N THR A 185 8.25 -11.49 -8.12
CA THR A 185 9.51 -10.90 -8.59
C THR A 185 9.50 -9.37 -8.63
N LYS A 186 8.47 -8.72 -8.13
CA LYS A 186 8.35 -7.27 -8.21
C LYS A 186 7.67 -6.70 -6.99
N LEU A 187 8.22 -5.60 -6.50
CA LEU A 187 7.55 -4.70 -5.57
C LEU A 187 7.14 -3.44 -6.35
N ILE A 188 5.88 -3.06 -6.28
CA ILE A 188 5.29 -2.03 -7.13
C ILE A 188 4.56 -1.02 -6.26
N ALA A 189 4.84 0.27 -6.47
CA ALA A 189 4.11 1.38 -5.88
C ALA A 189 3.27 2.07 -6.96
N VAL A 190 2.04 2.43 -6.64
CA VAL A 190 1.11 3.11 -7.57
C VAL A 190 0.44 4.25 -6.83
N ARG A 191 0.41 5.43 -7.44
CA ARG A 191 -0.29 6.58 -6.89
C ARG A 191 -1.39 7.04 -7.87
N ASP A 192 -2.56 7.40 -7.35
CA ASP A 192 -3.65 7.88 -8.17
C ASP A 192 -3.26 9.13 -8.99
N PRO A 193 -3.89 9.37 -10.18
CA PRO A 193 -3.49 10.46 -11.07
C PRO A 193 -3.69 11.86 -10.51
N ARG A 194 -4.45 12.03 -9.42
CA ARG A 194 -4.62 13.31 -8.73
C ARG A 194 -3.68 13.47 -7.54
N GLY A 195 -3.09 12.35 -7.07
CA GLY A 195 -2.15 12.34 -5.96
C GLY A 195 -2.77 12.65 -4.60
N TYR A 196 -4.00 12.20 -4.36
CA TYR A 196 -4.74 12.48 -3.13
C TYR A 196 -4.03 12.02 -1.87
N ARG A 197 -3.42 10.82 -1.91
CA ARG A 197 -2.70 10.25 -0.77
C ARG A 197 -1.19 10.26 -1.03
N PRO A 198 -0.38 10.50 0.03
CA PRO A 198 1.07 10.48 -0.12
C PRO A 198 1.59 9.06 -0.34
N LEU A 199 2.69 8.98 -1.07
CA LEU A 199 3.46 7.75 -1.26
C LEU A 199 4.89 8.14 -1.59
N CYS A 200 5.87 7.68 -0.82
CA CYS A 200 7.27 8.01 -1.00
C CYS A 200 8.14 6.77 -1.25
N ILE A 201 9.33 7.01 -1.77
CA ILE A 201 10.34 6.02 -2.12
C ILE A 201 11.58 6.29 -1.28
N GLY A 202 12.12 5.23 -0.67
CA GLY A 202 13.42 5.24 -0.02
C GLY A 202 14.38 4.23 -0.63
N THR A 203 15.67 4.42 -0.39
CA THR A 203 16.74 3.50 -0.76
C THR A 203 17.40 2.92 0.47
N LEU A 204 17.71 1.61 0.44
CA LEU A 204 18.45 0.93 1.50
C LEU A 204 19.97 1.06 1.29
N PRO A 205 20.78 1.11 2.38
CA PRO A 205 22.24 1.17 2.27
C PRO A 205 22.87 0.01 1.48
N GLY A 206 22.33 -1.20 1.61
CA GLY A 206 22.74 -2.40 0.89
C GLY A 206 22.21 -2.51 -0.54
N GLY A 207 21.47 -1.51 -1.01
CA GLY A 207 20.70 -1.52 -2.25
C GLY A 207 19.32 -2.13 -2.05
N GLY A 208 18.39 -1.74 -2.92
CA GLY A 208 16.98 -2.07 -2.79
C GLY A 208 16.15 -0.84 -2.48
N TYR A 209 14.85 -1.04 -2.30
CA TYR A 209 13.89 0.07 -2.26
C TYR A 209 12.81 -0.16 -1.21
N VAL A 210 12.35 0.95 -0.65
CA VAL A 210 11.24 0.98 0.30
C VAL A 210 10.17 1.94 -0.22
N PHE A 211 8.91 1.52 -0.17
CA PHE A 211 7.74 2.35 -0.46
C PHE A 211 6.91 2.52 0.79
N ALA A 212 6.48 3.72 1.09
CA ALA A 212 5.68 3.99 2.29
C ALA A 212 4.74 5.18 2.11
N SER A 213 3.65 5.19 2.88
CA SER A 213 2.75 6.36 2.95
C SER A 213 3.46 7.60 3.49
N GLU A 214 4.42 7.43 4.41
CA GLU A 214 5.15 8.53 5.04
C GLU A 214 6.63 8.22 5.19
N SER A 215 7.47 9.27 5.16
CA SER A 215 8.92 9.13 5.30
C SER A 215 9.37 8.60 6.67
N CYS A 216 8.59 8.82 7.74
CA CYS A 216 8.89 8.24 9.06
C CYS A 216 8.95 6.70 9.04
N ALA A 217 8.24 6.05 8.12
CA ALA A 217 8.32 4.60 7.94
C ALA A 217 9.60 4.18 7.18
N LEU A 218 10.13 5.04 6.30
CA LEU A 218 11.45 4.83 5.68
C LEU A 218 12.54 4.85 6.75
N ASP A 219 12.51 5.86 7.62
CA ASP A 219 13.47 6.00 8.73
C ASP A 219 13.44 4.76 9.65
N ALA A 220 12.22 4.29 9.99
CA ALA A 220 12.03 3.09 10.81
C ALA A 220 12.56 1.81 10.15
N ALA A 221 12.60 1.77 8.83
CA ALA A 221 13.14 0.67 8.04
C ALA A 221 14.64 0.86 7.66
N GLY A 222 15.30 1.91 8.17
CA GLY A 222 16.70 2.20 7.85
C GLY A 222 16.93 2.68 6.42
N ALA A 223 15.92 3.17 5.73
CA ALA A 223 16.02 3.66 4.37
C ALA A 223 16.14 5.19 4.33
N THR A 224 16.83 5.70 3.32
CA THR A 224 16.94 7.13 3.06
C THR A 224 15.89 7.56 2.03
N LEU A 225 15.17 8.64 2.31
CA LEU A 225 14.18 9.21 1.39
C LEU A 225 14.84 9.57 0.06
N LEU A 226 14.32 9.04 -1.03
CA LEU A 226 14.75 9.35 -2.40
C LEU A 226 13.87 10.44 -3.01
N ARG A 227 12.56 10.21 -3.07
CA ARG A 227 11.55 11.13 -3.59
C ARG A 227 10.13 10.62 -3.30
N ASP A 228 9.15 11.44 -3.54
CA ASP A 228 7.76 11.00 -3.61
C ASP A 228 7.46 10.30 -4.95
N VAL A 229 6.44 9.45 -4.95
CA VAL A 229 5.84 8.90 -6.17
C VAL A 229 4.97 9.99 -6.80
N GLU A 230 5.17 10.26 -8.08
CA GLU A 230 4.40 11.30 -8.78
C GLU A 230 2.90 10.88 -8.91
N PRO A 231 1.96 11.84 -8.93
CA PRO A 231 0.57 11.54 -9.25
C PRO A 231 0.46 10.82 -10.60
N GLY A 232 -0.20 9.65 -10.60
CA GLY A 232 -0.36 8.79 -11.78
C GLY A 232 0.81 7.87 -12.10
N GLU A 233 1.87 7.88 -11.30
CA GLU A 233 3.05 7.06 -11.53
C GLU A 233 2.87 5.63 -11.01
N ILE A 234 3.39 4.67 -11.78
CA ILE A 234 3.63 3.29 -11.37
C ILE A 234 5.15 3.11 -11.25
N VAL A 235 5.65 2.84 -10.06
CA VAL A 235 7.07 2.58 -9.80
C VAL A 235 7.28 1.11 -9.53
N ILE A 236 8.25 0.50 -10.22
CA ILE A 236 8.52 -0.93 -10.16
C ILE A 236 9.95 -1.18 -9.73
N ALA A 237 10.14 -1.83 -8.58
CA ALA A 237 11.40 -2.45 -8.20
C ALA A 237 11.36 -3.91 -8.66
N ASP A 238 12.19 -4.24 -9.65
CA ASP A 238 12.27 -5.58 -10.23
C ASP A 238 13.41 -6.37 -9.57
N THR A 239 13.09 -7.47 -8.89
CA THR A 239 14.09 -8.26 -8.15
C THR A 239 15.05 -9.01 -9.06
N LYS A 240 14.69 -9.26 -10.32
CA LYS A 240 15.54 -9.96 -11.29
C LYS A 240 16.65 -9.06 -11.82
N THR A 241 16.35 -7.78 -12.05
CA THR A 241 17.34 -6.82 -12.56
C THR A 241 17.94 -5.97 -11.44
N GLY A 242 17.24 -5.82 -10.33
CA GLY A 242 17.57 -4.90 -9.23
C GLY A 242 17.31 -3.43 -9.59
N GLU A 243 16.63 -3.16 -10.70
CA GLU A 243 16.37 -1.82 -11.20
C GLU A 243 15.05 -1.26 -10.66
N LEU A 244 15.04 0.05 -10.48
CA LEU A 244 13.83 0.84 -10.25
C LEU A 244 13.43 1.51 -11.57
N ARG A 245 12.22 1.28 -12.04
CA ARG A 245 11.69 1.91 -13.24
C ARG A 245 10.30 2.46 -13.03
N SER A 246 9.91 3.44 -13.83
CA SER A 246 8.64 4.14 -13.76
C SER A 246 7.85 3.99 -15.05
N ILE A 247 6.52 3.92 -14.92
CA ILE A 247 5.55 4.08 -16.00
C ILE A 247 4.71 5.32 -15.66
N LYS A 248 4.65 6.27 -16.59
CA LYS A 248 4.06 7.60 -16.38
C LYS A 248 2.87 7.90 -17.32
N ASP A 249 2.23 6.87 -17.83
CA ASP A 249 1.12 6.99 -18.79
C ASP A 249 -0.09 7.75 -18.21
N HIS A 250 -0.23 7.77 -16.89
CA HIS A 250 -1.32 8.45 -16.17
C HIS A 250 -0.86 9.74 -15.46
N CYS A 251 0.40 10.15 -15.64
CA CYS A 251 0.94 11.38 -15.06
C CYS A 251 0.55 12.64 -15.86
N GLY A 252 0.84 13.81 -15.28
CA GLY A 252 0.73 15.10 -15.97
C GLY A 252 -0.69 15.67 -16.01
N ARG A 253 -1.58 15.22 -15.17
CA ARG A 253 -2.89 15.85 -15.00
C ARG A 253 -2.73 17.25 -14.40
N PRO A 254 -3.46 18.27 -14.91
CA PRO A 254 -3.39 19.63 -14.39
C PRO A 254 -4.12 19.79 -13.04
N ASP A 255 -4.97 18.82 -12.67
CA ASP A 255 -5.84 18.84 -11.49
C ASP A 255 -5.30 17.95 -10.34
N THR A 256 -3.99 17.99 -10.08
CA THR A 256 -3.41 17.31 -8.90
C THR A 256 -3.90 17.97 -7.61
N GLN A 257 -4.29 17.16 -6.64
CA GLN A 257 -4.97 17.63 -5.42
C GLN A 257 -4.60 16.74 -4.24
N MET A 258 -3.47 17.02 -3.58
CA MET A 258 -3.19 16.33 -2.33
C MET A 258 -4.17 16.76 -1.23
N CYS A 259 -4.61 15.80 -0.42
CA CYS A 259 -5.49 16.07 0.71
C CYS A 259 -4.75 16.90 1.76
N VAL A 260 -5.26 18.11 2.04
CA VAL A 260 -4.65 19.03 3.03
C VAL A 260 -4.63 18.44 4.44
N PHE A 261 -5.54 17.52 4.77
CA PHE A 261 -5.56 16.85 6.07
C PHE A 261 -4.32 15.97 6.32
N GLU A 262 -3.58 15.59 5.28
CA GLU A 262 -2.28 14.95 5.46
C GLU A 262 -1.32 15.86 6.24
N PHE A 263 -1.29 17.15 5.95
CA PHE A 263 -0.49 18.12 6.69
C PHE A 263 -1.11 18.53 8.04
N ILE A 264 -2.43 18.70 8.09
CA ILE A 264 -3.12 19.20 9.29
C ILE A 264 -3.16 18.15 10.39
N TYR A 265 -3.49 16.89 10.03
CA TYR A 265 -3.86 15.89 11.04
C TYR A 265 -3.23 14.51 10.82
N PHE A 266 -3.26 13.92 9.60
CA PHE A 266 -2.95 12.50 9.44
C PHE A 266 -1.48 12.17 9.63
N SER A 267 -0.57 12.95 9.05
CA SER A 267 0.85 12.59 9.01
C SER A 267 1.58 12.97 10.28
N ARG A 268 2.63 12.22 10.62
CA ARG A 268 3.51 12.55 11.74
C ARG A 268 4.27 13.85 11.48
N PRO A 269 4.55 14.66 12.53
CA PRO A 269 5.30 15.91 12.38
C PRO A 269 6.70 15.75 11.78
N ASP A 270 7.34 14.61 12.02
CA ASP A 270 8.68 14.28 11.51
C ASP A 270 8.69 13.79 10.05
N SER A 271 7.52 13.63 9.43
CA SER A 271 7.40 13.23 8.03
C SER A 271 7.66 14.38 7.06
N ILE A 272 8.21 14.03 5.89
CA ILE A 272 8.36 14.90 4.73
C ILE A 272 7.40 14.40 3.64
N ILE A 273 6.59 15.30 3.10
CA ILE A 273 5.60 15.01 2.05
C ILE A 273 5.73 16.09 0.98
N GLU A 274 5.87 15.69 -0.29
CA GLU A 274 6.03 16.60 -1.43
C GLU A 274 7.18 17.62 -1.20
N GLY A 275 8.27 17.15 -0.58
CA GLY A 275 9.43 17.97 -0.23
C GLY A 275 9.20 18.95 0.92
N SER A 276 8.04 18.94 1.55
CA SER A 276 7.67 19.84 2.66
C SER A 276 7.65 19.09 3.99
N SER A 277 8.28 19.66 5.02
CA SER A 277 8.17 19.15 6.39
C SER A 277 6.75 19.37 6.93
N VAL A 278 6.13 18.31 7.42
CA VAL A 278 4.80 18.39 8.08
C VAL A 278 4.84 19.32 9.28
N HIS A 279 5.93 19.28 10.07
CA HIS A 279 6.11 20.14 11.22
C HIS A 279 6.16 21.64 10.83
N GLU A 280 6.89 22.00 9.79
CA GLU A 280 6.98 23.39 9.33
C GLU A 280 5.66 23.87 8.72
N ALA A 281 4.96 23.00 7.98
CA ALA A 281 3.63 23.32 7.44
C ALA A 281 2.59 23.60 8.54
N ARG A 282 2.71 22.94 9.70
CA ARG A 282 1.79 23.18 10.86
C ARG A 282 2.09 24.45 11.65
N LYS A 283 3.25 25.08 11.42
CA LYS A 283 3.59 26.35 12.09
C LYS A 283 3.06 27.58 11.33
N GLN A 284 2.69 27.42 10.06
CA GLN A 284 2.13 28.48 9.22
C GLN A 284 0.63 28.63 9.40
#